data_3a5e4cd9da07297e3461781059ca4cc0
#
_entry.id   3a5e4cd9da07297e3461781059ca4cc0
#
_cell.length_a   1.000
_cell.length_b   1.000
_cell.length_c   1.000
_cell.angle_alpha   90.00
_cell.angle_beta   90.00
_cell.angle_gamma   90.00
#
_symmetry.space_group_name_H-M   'P 1'
#
loop_
_entity.id
_entity.type
_entity.pdbx_description
1 polymer ?
#
loop_
_entity_poly.entity_id
_entity_poly.type
_entity_poly.pdbx_seq_one_letter_code
_entity_poly.pdbx_strand_id
1 'polypeptide(L)'
;MATVIQFKRSSTQNDVPATSDLSLGEVAINTYHGRMYTEKNDGSAAIIEIGSNPKTFQINDAITFPTSDGSANQILQTNGSGTLSFATLGGS
;
A
#
# COMPACT_ATOMS: atom_id res chain seq x y z
N MET A 1 32.69 -0.71 -16.62
CA MET A 1 32.00 0.44 -16.00
C MET A 1 30.59 0.02 -15.59
N ALA A 2 30.20 0.36 -14.39
CA ALA A 2 28.87 0.04 -13.92
C ALA A 2 27.87 1.10 -14.45
N THR A 3 26.72 0.62 -14.92
CA THR A 3 25.63 1.50 -15.29
C THR A 3 24.75 1.72 -14.06
N VAL A 4 24.47 2.96 -13.73
CA VAL A 4 23.60 3.32 -12.61
C VAL A 4 22.20 3.56 -13.15
N ILE A 5 21.25 2.82 -12.64
CA ILE A 5 19.85 3.01 -12.97
C ILE A 5 19.16 3.59 -11.74
N GLN A 6 18.49 4.71 -11.93
CA GLN A 6 17.74 5.35 -10.87
C GLN A 6 16.27 5.46 -11.26
N PHE A 7 15.40 5.21 -10.30
CA PHE A 7 13.98 5.42 -10.48
C PHE A 7 13.59 6.83 -10.08
N LYS A 8 12.42 7.28 -10.51
CA LYS A 8 11.83 8.50 -9.96
C LYS A 8 11.74 8.35 -8.45
N ARG A 9 12.03 9.42 -7.72
CA ARG A 9 12.12 9.34 -6.27
C ARG A 9 11.73 10.64 -5.61
N SER A 10 11.30 10.54 -4.36
CA SER A 10 11.08 11.66 -3.46
C SER A 10 11.59 11.31 -2.08
N SER A 11 12.20 12.28 -1.41
CA SER A 11 12.62 12.13 0.00
C SER A 11 11.64 12.82 0.94
N THR A 12 10.50 13.27 0.44
CA THR A 12 9.52 14.01 1.21
C THR A 12 8.56 13.05 1.90
N GLN A 13 8.34 13.27 3.19
CA GLN A 13 7.39 12.46 3.96
C GLN A 13 6.00 12.48 3.33
N ASN A 14 5.39 11.31 3.18
CA ASN A 14 4.04 11.12 2.65
C ASN A 14 3.86 11.51 1.18
N ASP A 15 4.94 11.73 0.45
CA ASP A 15 4.83 12.04 -0.97
C ASP A 15 4.54 10.77 -1.77
N VAL A 16 3.43 10.76 -2.50
CA VAL A 16 2.98 9.64 -3.31
C VAL A 16 2.78 10.16 -4.74
N PRO A 17 3.27 9.44 -5.77
CA PRO A 17 3.09 9.92 -7.14
C PRO A 17 1.62 9.92 -7.54
N ALA A 18 1.26 10.83 -8.44
CA ALA A 18 -0.03 10.81 -9.11
C ALA A 18 0.09 9.99 -10.40
N THR A 19 -1.05 9.60 -10.99
CA THR A 19 -1.02 8.85 -12.25
C THR A 19 -0.36 9.63 -13.38
N SER A 20 -0.39 10.97 -13.32
CA SER A 20 0.29 11.80 -14.30
C SER A 20 1.82 11.83 -14.14
N ASP A 21 2.33 11.35 -13.01
CA ASP A 21 3.77 11.36 -12.73
C ASP A 21 4.48 10.12 -13.28
N LEU A 22 3.74 9.05 -13.53
CA LEU A 22 4.30 7.77 -13.96
C LEU A 22 3.65 7.31 -15.25
N SER A 23 4.46 6.75 -16.14
CA SER A 23 3.97 5.99 -17.28
C SER A 23 3.82 4.52 -16.87
N LEU A 24 3.02 3.77 -17.60
CA LEU A 24 2.91 2.33 -17.35
C LEU A 24 4.29 1.68 -17.47
N GLY A 25 4.64 0.87 -16.50
CA GLY A 25 5.94 0.21 -16.45
C GLY A 25 7.01 0.97 -15.71
N GLU A 26 6.75 2.21 -15.29
CA GLU A 26 7.68 2.94 -14.44
C GLU A 26 7.46 2.64 -12.97
N VAL A 27 8.53 2.77 -12.19
CA VAL A 27 8.50 2.61 -10.73
C VAL A 27 9.03 3.88 -10.11
N ALA A 28 8.39 4.33 -9.03
CA ALA A 28 8.86 5.44 -8.22
C ALA A 28 9.13 4.97 -6.80
N ILE A 29 10.07 5.63 -6.13
CA ILE A 29 10.47 5.26 -4.76
C ILE A 29 10.34 6.48 -3.88
N ASN A 30 9.66 6.33 -2.74
CA ASN A 30 9.74 7.30 -1.66
C ASN A 30 10.85 6.85 -0.72
N THR A 31 11.94 7.62 -0.68
CA THR A 31 13.12 7.24 0.10
C THR A 31 12.97 7.57 1.58
N TYR A 32 12.01 8.42 1.94
CA TYR A 32 11.73 8.71 3.34
C TYR A 32 11.14 7.48 4.03
N HIS A 33 10.16 6.81 3.37
CA HIS A 33 9.48 5.66 3.95
C HIS A 33 10.01 4.32 3.44
N GLY A 34 10.79 4.31 2.36
CA GLY A 34 11.22 3.07 1.74
C GLY A 34 10.09 2.36 0.98
N ARG A 35 9.20 3.12 0.37
CA ARG A 35 8.05 2.58 -0.36
C ARG A 35 8.24 2.73 -1.85
N MET A 36 7.71 1.77 -2.59
CA MET A 36 7.73 1.78 -4.05
C MET A 36 6.31 1.89 -4.59
N TYR A 37 6.19 2.52 -5.76
CA TYR A 37 4.89 2.75 -6.41
C TYR A 37 5.00 2.48 -7.88
N THR A 38 3.90 2.04 -8.49
CA THR A 38 3.78 1.92 -9.94
C THR A 38 2.36 2.28 -10.35
N GLU A 39 2.18 2.65 -11.62
CA GLU A 39 0.86 2.88 -12.16
C GLU A 39 0.32 1.58 -12.74
N LYS A 40 -0.91 1.22 -12.39
CA LYS A 40 -1.64 0.15 -13.05
C LYS A 40 -2.73 0.73 -13.92
N ASN A 41 -3.13 0.01 -14.97
CA ASN A 41 -4.29 0.37 -15.78
C ASN A 41 -4.99 -0.90 -16.24
N ASP A 42 -6.07 -1.21 -15.57
CA ASP A 42 -6.94 -2.34 -15.87
C ASP A 42 -8.26 -1.88 -16.49
N GLY A 43 -8.25 -0.69 -17.10
CA GLY A 43 -9.41 0.04 -17.57
C GLY A 43 -9.54 1.38 -16.85
N SER A 44 -8.86 1.53 -15.74
CA SER A 44 -8.76 2.78 -14.98
C SER A 44 -7.35 2.93 -14.45
N ALA A 45 -6.76 4.09 -14.65
CA ALA A 45 -5.42 4.36 -14.15
C ALA A 45 -5.43 4.57 -12.64
N ALA A 46 -4.49 3.95 -11.95
CA ALA A 46 -4.35 4.09 -10.51
C ALA A 46 -2.91 3.84 -10.09
N ILE A 47 -2.49 4.47 -9.01
CA ILE A 47 -1.19 4.21 -8.39
C ILE A 47 -1.36 3.11 -7.36
N ILE A 48 -0.49 2.10 -7.43
CA ILE A 48 -0.43 1.05 -6.42
C ILE A 48 0.91 1.09 -5.71
N GLU A 49 0.92 0.66 -4.48
CA GLU A 49 2.11 0.59 -3.65
C GLU A 49 2.67 -0.83 -3.67
N ILE A 50 3.98 -0.94 -3.78
CA ILE A 50 4.71 -2.21 -3.78
C ILE A 50 5.65 -2.19 -2.58
N GLY A 51 5.62 -3.25 -1.76
CA GLY A 51 6.61 -3.33 -0.69
C GLY A 51 6.11 -4.05 0.55
N SER A 52 6.99 -4.17 1.53
CA SER A 52 6.75 -4.90 2.76
C SER A 52 6.21 -4.03 3.90
N ASN A 53 6.11 -2.73 3.67
CA ASN A 53 5.58 -1.79 4.67
C ASN A 53 4.57 -0.86 4.00
N PRO A 54 3.50 -1.41 3.42
CA PRO A 54 2.54 -0.60 2.68
C PRO A 54 1.71 0.27 3.63
N LYS A 55 1.24 1.40 3.10
CA LYS A 55 0.30 2.25 3.80
C LYS A 55 -1.07 1.56 3.91
N THR A 56 -1.44 0.82 2.87
CA THR A 56 -2.69 0.05 2.83
C THR A 56 -2.37 -1.33 2.30
N PHE A 57 -2.78 -2.36 3.01
CA PHE A 57 -2.51 -3.73 2.59
C PHE A 57 -3.79 -4.43 2.17
N GLN A 58 -3.80 -4.90 0.92
CA GLN A 58 -4.92 -5.62 0.33
C GLN A 58 -4.43 -6.90 -0.33
N ILE A 59 -5.30 -7.91 -0.35
CA ILE A 59 -5.05 -9.14 -1.09
C ILE A 59 -6.11 -9.24 -2.19
N ASN A 60 -5.66 -9.23 -3.45
CA ASN A 60 -6.50 -9.45 -4.63
C ASN A 60 -7.71 -8.51 -4.70
N ASP A 61 -7.54 -7.27 -4.26
CA ASP A 61 -8.62 -6.27 -4.20
C ASP A 61 -9.87 -6.74 -3.43
N ALA A 62 -9.80 -7.88 -2.78
CA ALA A 62 -10.94 -8.49 -2.11
C ALA A 62 -10.93 -8.26 -0.61
N ILE A 63 -9.74 -8.22 -0.01
CA ILE A 63 -9.60 -8.13 1.43
C ILE A 63 -8.68 -6.98 1.77
N THR A 64 -9.16 -6.08 2.64
CA THR A 64 -8.35 -4.94 3.13
C THR A 64 -8.04 -5.17 4.61
N PHE A 65 -6.77 -5.07 4.96
CA PHE A 65 -6.29 -5.24 6.33
C PHE A 65 -6.29 -3.90 7.07
N PRO A 66 -6.46 -3.91 8.40
CA PRO A 66 -6.30 -2.67 9.17
C PRO A 66 -4.85 -2.22 9.12
N THR A 67 -4.64 -0.92 9.19
CA THR A 67 -3.31 -0.31 9.12
C THR A 67 -2.83 0.21 10.48
N SER A 68 -3.59 -0.06 11.52
CA SER A 68 -3.22 0.25 12.91
C SER A 68 -3.38 -1.00 13.73
N ASP A 69 -2.51 -1.16 14.72
CA ASP A 69 -2.62 -2.29 15.63
C ASP A 69 -3.88 -2.19 16.47
N GLY A 70 -4.37 -3.33 16.91
CA GLY A 70 -5.47 -3.39 17.86
C GLY A 70 -4.96 -3.32 19.30
N SER A 71 -5.86 -3.52 20.23
CA SER A 71 -5.52 -3.65 21.66
C SER A 71 -5.25 -5.11 21.99
N ALA A 72 -4.58 -5.34 23.11
CA ALA A 72 -4.28 -6.70 23.55
C ALA A 72 -5.55 -7.54 23.63
N ASN A 73 -5.45 -8.79 23.21
CA ASN A 73 -6.53 -9.78 23.24
C ASN A 73 -7.68 -9.51 22.26
N GLN A 74 -7.50 -8.54 21.35
CA GLN A 74 -8.46 -8.37 20.26
C GLN A 74 -8.19 -9.38 19.17
N ILE A 75 -9.22 -9.67 18.38
CA ILE A 75 -9.14 -10.60 17.25
C ILE A 75 -9.30 -9.83 15.94
N LEU A 76 -8.75 -10.39 14.87
CA LEU A 76 -8.93 -9.86 13.52
C LEU A 76 -10.19 -10.50 12.95
N GLN A 77 -11.14 -9.67 12.50
CA GLN A 77 -12.42 -10.18 11.98
C GLN A 77 -12.74 -9.52 10.65
N THR A 78 -13.56 -10.19 9.87
CA THR A 78 -14.09 -9.65 8.62
C THR A 78 -15.49 -9.09 8.84
N ASN A 79 -15.82 -8.03 8.09
CA ASN A 79 -17.19 -7.51 8.08
C ASN A 79 -18.08 -8.24 7.05
N GLY A 80 -17.53 -9.23 6.34
CA GLY A 80 -18.24 -9.92 5.29
C GLY A 80 -18.31 -9.18 3.96
N SER A 81 -17.67 -8.02 3.87
CA SER A 81 -17.66 -7.16 2.69
C SER A 81 -16.25 -6.73 2.30
N GLY A 82 -15.26 -7.47 2.70
CA GLY A 82 -13.88 -7.26 2.27
C GLY A 82 -13.04 -6.42 3.20
N THR A 83 -13.54 -5.99 4.36
CA THR A 83 -12.77 -5.20 5.30
C THR A 83 -12.52 -5.99 6.59
N LEU A 84 -11.26 -6.06 6.98
CA LEU A 84 -10.87 -6.65 8.25
C LEU A 84 -10.64 -5.56 9.28
N SER A 85 -10.96 -5.86 10.52
CA SER A 85 -10.75 -4.94 11.63
C SER A 85 -10.48 -5.72 12.91
N PHE A 86 -9.87 -5.06 13.88
CA PHE A 86 -9.69 -5.66 15.19
C PHE A 86 -10.95 -5.46 16.02
N ALA A 87 -11.33 -6.48 16.76
CA ALA A 87 -12.53 -6.43 17.60
C ALA A 87 -12.28 -7.19 18.89
N THR A 88 -12.91 -6.72 19.94
CA THR A 88 -12.93 -7.46 21.22
C THR A 88 -13.84 -8.67 21.04
N LEU A 89 -13.34 -9.85 21.40
CA LEU A 89 -14.15 -11.04 21.38
C LEU A 89 -15.31 -10.84 22.37
N GLY A 90 -16.54 -10.88 21.86
CA GLY A 90 -17.70 -10.69 22.69
C GLY A 90 -17.82 -11.82 23.68
N GLY A 91 -17.62 -11.51 24.94
CA GLY A 91 -17.91 -12.46 26.01
C GLY A 91 -19.39 -12.39 26.33
N SER A 92 -20.08 -13.35 26.12
CA SER A 92 -21.50 -13.30 26.40
C SER A 92 -21.88 -14.36 27.40
#